data_cc758db7e3a82b1edb2b44e741c6e49a
#
_entry.id   cc758db7e3a82b1edb2b44e741c6e49a
#
_cell.length_a   1.000
_cell.length_b   1.000
_cell.length_c   1.000
_cell.angle_alpha   90.00
_cell.angle_beta   90.00
_cell.angle_gamma   90.00
#
_symmetry.space_group_name_H-M   'P 1'
#
loop_
_entity.id
_entity.type
_entity.pdbx_description
1 polymer ?
#
loop_
_entity_poly.entity_id
_entity_poly.type
_entity_poly.pdbx_seq_one_letter_code
_entity_poly.pdbx_strand_id
1 'polypeptide(L)'
;MPNESQTYHIPVLLTASVDGLNISPGGVYVDVTFGGGGHSREILSRLDAGAHLYSFDQDADAEQNATTVGAGGVVLASDKRWTFVRSNFRYLKNWMRYYGVEGVDGILADLGVSSHHFDDESRGFSFRFDSPLDMRMNNRGGATAADVVNTYSEERLADIIYLYGELKQSRRIAAAIATARKERPITTTQQLVDTVGRCFPREREKKDITRLFQALRIEVNHEMDALAEMLTAAGEVLKPGGRLSVITYHSLEDRMVKNIMKTGNVEGRQHQDFYGRISSPYRLIQNKPITPTTAEQHENPRSRSAKLRIAERTDDK
;
A
#
# COMPACT_ATOMS: atom_id res chain seq x y z
N MET A 1 -31.19 8.69 -20.57
CA MET A 1 -29.92 7.97 -20.44
C MET A 1 -29.82 7.52 -19.01
N PRO A 2 -29.89 6.24 -18.66
CA PRO A 2 -29.71 5.81 -17.29
C PRO A 2 -28.26 6.03 -16.91
N ASN A 3 -28.02 6.64 -15.77
CA ASN A 3 -26.75 6.79 -15.08
C ASN A 3 -26.02 5.45 -15.07
N GLU A 4 -24.82 5.39 -15.65
CA GLU A 4 -23.89 4.30 -15.39
C GLU A 4 -23.61 4.32 -13.89
N SER A 5 -24.16 3.36 -13.18
CA SER A 5 -23.87 3.12 -11.77
C SER A 5 -22.35 2.94 -11.65
N GLN A 6 -21.67 3.93 -11.06
CA GLN A 6 -20.32 3.76 -10.57
C GLN A 6 -20.31 2.46 -9.76
N THR A 7 -19.71 1.43 -10.32
CA THR A 7 -19.55 0.13 -9.65
C THR A 7 -18.64 0.40 -8.45
N TYR A 8 -19.24 0.57 -7.29
CA TYR A 8 -18.54 0.84 -6.05
C TYR A 8 -17.60 -0.33 -5.76
N HIS A 9 -16.33 -0.09 -5.84
CA HIS A 9 -15.32 -1.12 -5.66
C HIS A 9 -15.39 -1.63 -4.24
N ILE A 10 -15.74 -2.90 -4.04
CA ILE A 10 -15.74 -3.54 -2.72
C ILE A 10 -14.27 -3.66 -2.27
N PRO A 11 -13.91 -3.09 -1.11
CA PRO A 11 -12.55 -3.20 -0.59
C PRO A 11 -12.15 -4.65 -0.36
N VAL A 12 -10.89 -4.96 -0.63
CA VAL A 12 -10.35 -6.31 -0.48
C VAL A 12 -10.33 -6.73 0.99
N LEU A 13 -10.80 -7.94 1.29
CA LEU A 13 -10.84 -8.49 2.66
C LEU A 13 -11.49 -7.56 3.68
N LEU A 14 -12.49 -6.77 3.27
CA LEU A 14 -13.11 -5.70 4.05
C LEU A 14 -13.48 -6.15 5.47
N THR A 15 -14.34 -7.16 5.58
CA THR A 15 -14.82 -7.64 6.87
C THR A 15 -13.69 -8.20 7.73
N ALA A 16 -12.83 -9.03 7.14
CA ALA A 16 -11.75 -9.69 7.88
C ALA A 16 -10.70 -8.70 8.42
N SER A 17 -10.38 -7.64 7.64
CA SER A 17 -9.42 -6.62 8.06
C SER A 17 -9.95 -5.74 9.19
N VAL A 18 -11.23 -5.37 9.14
CA VAL A 18 -11.88 -4.55 10.18
C VAL A 18 -12.17 -5.39 11.42
N ASP A 19 -12.62 -6.66 11.28
CA ASP A 19 -12.74 -7.60 12.41
C ASP A 19 -11.39 -7.76 13.13
N GLY A 20 -10.29 -7.76 12.37
CA GLY A 20 -8.94 -7.83 12.89
C GLY A 20 -8.54 -6.70 13.83
N LEU A 21 -9.17 -5.53 13.72
CA LEU A 21 -8.94 -4.40 14.62
C LEU A 21 -9.50 -4.62 16.02
N ASN A 22 -10.47 -5.54 16.20
CA ASN A 22 -11.13 -5.79 17.47
C ASN A 22 -11.67 -4.50 18.12
N ILE A 23 -12.50 -3.78 17.37
CA ILE A 23 -12.99 -2.44 17.74
C ILE A 23 -13.66 -2.45 19.10
N SER A 24 -13.25 -1.53 19.97
CA SER A 24 -13.75 -1.34 21.34
C SER A 24 -14.35 0.06 21.52
N PRO A 25 -15.30 0.22 22.48
CA PRO A 25 -15.89 1.52 22.77
C PRO A 25 -14.86 2.60 23.14
N GLY A 26 -15.06 3.82 22.62
CA GLY A 26 -14.19 4.97 22.89
C GLY A 26 -12.78 4.86 22.28
N GLY A 27 -12.52 3.84 21.45
CA GLY A 27 -11.19 3.60 20.87
C GLY A 27 -10.80 4.61 19.79
N VAL A 28 -9.50 4.75 19.58
CA VAL A 28 -8.91 5.57 18.51
C VAL A 28 -8.31 4.65 17.45
N TYR A 29 -8.75 4.82 16.21
CA TYR A 29 -8.36 3.98 15.08
C TYR A 29 -7.72 4.81 13.97
N VAL A 30 -6.86 4.16 13.19
CA VAL A 30 -6.21 4.79 12.04
C VAL A 30 -6.34 3.88 10.83
N ASP A 31 -6.86 4.41 9.73
CA ASP A 31 -6.75 3.84 8.39
C ASP A 31 -5.66 4.61 7.65
N VAL A 32 -4.52 3.98 7.42
CA VAL A 32 -3.37 4.68 6.80
C VAL A 32 -3.43 4.69 5.26
N THR A 33 -4.49 4.12 4.67
CA THR A 33 -4.67 3.94 3.22
C THR A 33 -6.12 4.17 2.82
N PHE A 34 -6.59 5.40 2.97
CA PHE A 34 -8.00 5.77 2.78
C PHE A 34 -8.56 5.41 1.40
N GLY A 35 -7.86 5.77 0.31
CA GLY A 35 -8.25 5.47 -1.06
C GLY A 35 -9.69 5.87 -1.39
N GLY A 36 -10.54 4.90 -1.70
CA GLY A 36 -11.98 5.09 -1.92
C GLY A 36 -12.80 5.20 -0.63
N GLY A 37 -12.19 5.08 0.54
CA GLY A 37 -12.84 5.20 1.86
C GLY A 37 -13.67 3.99 2.29
N GLY A 38 -13.54 2.86 1.63
CA GLY A 38 -14.37 1.70 1.93
C GLY A 38 -14.07 1.09 3.31
N HIS A 39 -12.79 0.87 3.64
CA HIS A 39 -12.37 0.41 4.97
C HIS A 39 -12.73 1.43 6.05
N SER A 40 -12.47 2.72 5.80
CA SER A 40 -12.80 3.80 6.74
C SER A 40 -14.31 3.87 7.04
N ARG A 41 -15.17 3.69 6.03
CA ARG A 41 -16.64 3.63 6.24
C ARG A 41 -17.05 2.44 7.09
N GLU A 42 -16.47 1.27 6.84
CA GLU A 42 -16.76 0.07 7.63
C GLU A 42 -16.29 0.22 9.08
N ILE A 43 -15.08 0.76 9.30
CA ILE A 43 -14.59 1.07 10.66
C ILE A 43 -15.58 2.03 11.34
N LEU A 44 -15.89 3.16 10.71
CA LEU A 44 -16.75 4.20 11.26
C LEU A 44 -18.16 3.70 11.61
N SER A 45 -18.70 2.77 10.82
CA SER A 45 -20.01 2.14 11.08
C SER A 45 -20.04 1.34 12.39
N ARG A 46 -18.88 0.89 12.87
CA ARG A 46 -18.72 0.10 14.09
C ARG A 46 -18.29 0.92 15.31
N LEU A 47 -17.93 2.19 15.10
CA LEU A 47 -17.50 3.08 16.18
C LEU A 47 -18.70 3.64 16.96
N ASP A 48 -18.53 3.76 18.27
CA ASP A 48 -19.47 4.49 19.12
C ASP A 48 -19.20 6.01 19.12
N ALA A 49 -19.99 6.77 19.86
CA ALA A 49 -19.90 8.22 19.90
C ALA A 49 -18.61 8.76 20.56
N GLY A 50 -17.95 7.94 21.37
CA GLY A 50 -16.70 8.31 22.07
C GLY A 50 -15.44 7.99 21.32
N ALA A 51 -15.55 7.22 20.22
CA ALA A 51 -14.43 6.76 19.41
C ALA A 51 -14.04 7.74 18.31
N HIS A 52 -12.82 7.60 17.76
CA HIS A 52 -12.36 8.44 16.66
C HIS A 52 -11.56 7.66 15.60
N LEU A 53 -11.72 8.03 14.33
CA LEU A 53 -11.00 7.47 13.20
C LEU A 53 -10.21 8.57 12.47
N TYR A 54 -8.91 8.35 12.32
CA TYR A 54 -8.02 9.13 11.44
C TYR A 54 -7.79 8.34 10.15
N SER A 55 -8.00 8.97 8.98
CA SER A 55 -7.77 8.32 7.69
C SER A 55 -6.75 9.08 6.86
N PHE A 56 -5.70 8.39 6.44
CA PHE A 56 -4.58 8.98 5.69
C PHE A 56 -4.68 8.67 4.21
N ASP A 57 -4.38 9.66 3.39
CA ASP A 57 -4.01 9.47 2.00
C ASP A 57 -3.15 10.66 1.52
N GLN A 58 -2.20 10.38 0.63
CA GLN A 58 -1.39 11.41 0.00
C GLN A 58 -1.97 11.89 -1.34
N ASP A 59 -2.90 11.13 -1.93
CA ASP A 59 -3.52 11.48 -3.20
C ASP A 59 -4.61 12.54 -3.00
N ALA A 60 -4.60 13.53 -3.89
CA ALA A 60 -5.63 14.57 -3.93
C ALA A 60 -7.02 14.01 -4.25
N ASP A 61 -7.08 12.99 -5.11
CA ASP A 61 -8.33 12.40 -5.54
C ASP A 61 -9.00 11.61 -4.42
N ALA A 62 -8.23 11.04 -3.50
CA ALA A 62 -8.74 10.37 -2.31
C ALA A 62 -9.54 11.35 -1.41
N GLU A 63 -9.11 12.62 -1.28
CA GLU A 63 -9.83 13.62 -0.50
C GLU A 63 -11.25 13.86 -1.03
N GLN A 64 -11.45 13.80 -2.34
CA GLN A 64 -12.78 13.95 -2.95
C GLN A 64 -13.72 12.81 -2.56
N ASN A 65 -13.20 11.59 -2.36
CA ASN A 65 -13.99 10.45 -1.93
C ASN A 65 -14.57 10.61 -0.51
N ALA A 66 -13.98 11.48 0.31
CA ALA A 66 -14.49 11.82 1.64
C ALA A 66 -15.83 12.58 1.58
N THR A 67 -16.03 13.37 0.55
CA THR A 67 -17.24 14.20 0.34
C THR A 67 -18.30 13.48 -0.49
N THR A 68 -17.96 12.37 -1.14
CA THR A 68 -18.93 11.58 -1.92
C THR A 68 -19.81 10.73 -1.01
N VAL A 69 -21.07 10.59 -1.43
CA VAL A 69 -22.04 9.70 -0.76
C VAL A 69 -21.61 8.26 -1.00
N GLY A 70 -21.20 7.57 0.06
CA GLY A 70 -20.81 6.17 0.01
C GLY A 70 -22.01 5.21 -0.03
N ALA A 71 -21.71 3.92 -0.13
CA ALA A 71 -22.72 2.88 0.08
C ALA A 71 -23.38 3.09 1.45
N GLY A 72 -24.72 3.17 1.47
CA GLY A 72 -25.49 3.47 2.69
C GLY A 72 -25.79 4.94 2.95
N GLY A 73 -25.44 5.85 2.01
CA GLY A 73 -25.81 7.27 2.11
C GLY A 73 -24.96 8.12 3.06
N VAL A 74 -23.83 7.58 3.54
CA VAL A 74 -22.97 8.27 4.52
C VAL A 74 -21.91 9.09 3.81
N VAL A 75 -21.83 10.39 4.13
CA VAL A 75 -20.73 11.29 3.77
C VAL A 75 -19.75 11.36 4.93
N LEU A 76 -18.55 10.82 4.76
CA LEU A 76 -17.54 10.76 5.83
C LEU A 76 -17.19 12.15 6.38
N ALA A 77 -17.03 13.13 5.50
CA ALA A 77 -16.68 14.51 5.89
C ALA A 77 -17.68 15.18 6.85
N SER A 78 -18.89 14.65 7.01
CA SER A 78 -19.89 15.15 7.95
C SER A 78 -19.87 14.48 9.33
N ASP A 79 -19.13 13.40 9.50
CA ASP A 79 -19.05 12.67 10.78
C ASP A 79 -17.94 13.26 11.69
N LYS A 80 -18.34 13.74 12.88
CA LYS A 80 -17.40 14.34 13.84
C LYS A 80 -16.39 13.35 14.43
N ARG A 81 -16.65 12.05 14.29
CA ARG A 81 -15.73 10.99 14.74
C ARG A 81 -14.64 10.68 13.72
N TRP A 82 -14.60 11.41 12.60
CA TRP A 82 -13.68 11.16 11.51
C TRP A 82 -12.83 12.38 11.18
N THR A 83 -11.54 12.13 10.90
CA THR A 83 -10.59 13.16 10.47
C THR A 83 -9.79 12.63 9.28
N PHE A 84 -9.83 13.36 8.16
CA PHE A 84 -8.96 13.09 7.03
C PHE A 84 -7.60 13.75 7.20
N VAL A 85 -6.54 12.97 6.99
CA VAL A 85 -5.15 13.44 7.08
C VAL A 85 -4.50 13.34 5.70
N ARG A 86 -4.40 14.45 5.00
CA ARG A 86 -3.78 14.50 3.68
C ARG A 86 -2.26 14.43 3.80
N SER A 87 -1.74 13.22 3.95
CA SER A 87 -0.31 12.97 4.14
C SER A 87 0.07 11.55 3.75
N ASN A 88 1.37 11.35 3.49
CA ASN A 88 1.91 10.01 3.39
C ASN A 88 1.91 9.37 4.78
N PHE A 89 1.54 8.11 4.88
CA PHE A 89 1.45 7.33 6.12
C PHE A 89 2.81 7.17 6.85
N ARG A 90 3.93 7.40 6.18
CA ARG A 90 5.25 7.44 6.83
C ARG A 90 5.34 8.41 8.01
N TYR A 91 4.49 9.44 7.98
CA TYR A 91 4.41 10.45 9.03
C TYR A 91 3.35 10.15 10.11
N LEU A 92 2.90 8.90 10.22
CA LEU A 92 1.88 8.46 11.17
C LEU A 92 2.13 8.99 12.59
N LYS A 93 3.31 8.75 13.16
CA LYS A 93 3.68 9.20 14.51
C LYS A 93 3.61 10.72 14.65
N ASN A 94 4.09 11.45 13.64
CA ASN A 94 4.09 12.92 13.66
C ASN A 94 2.67 13.48 13.72
N TRP A 95 1.75 12.90 12.94
CA TRP A 95 0.36 13.32 12.92
C TRP A 95 -0.40 12.94 14.18
N MET A 96 -0.18 11.75 14.74
CA MET A 96 -0.78 11.37 16.01
C MET A 96 -0.35 12.34 17.13
N ARG A 97 0.93 12.70 17.16
CA ARG A 97 1.44 13.73 18.09
C ARG A 97 0.82 15.10 17.84
N TYR A 98 0.64 15.52 16.57
CA TYR A 98 0.03 16.78 16.21
C TYR A 98 -1.42 16.88 16.71
N TYR A 99 -2.18 15.78 16.63
CA TYR A 99 -3.55 15.72 17.15
C TYR A 99 -3.63 15.45 18.65
N GLY A 100 -2.52 15.37 19.37
CA GLY A 100 -2.50 15.09 20.81
C GLY A 100 -2.91 13.66 21.16
N VAL A 101 -2.82 12.71 20.21
CA VAL A 101 -3.14 11.30 20.43
C VAL A 101 -1.94 10.59 21.03
N GLU A 102 -2.04 10.18 22.30
CA GLU A 102 -0.96 9.48 23.01
C GLU A 102 -0.80 8.03 22.57
N GLY A 103 -1.89 7.41 22.11
CA GLY A 103 -1.88 6.03 21.59
C GLY A 103 -3.17 5.66 20.88
N VAL A 104 -3.07 4.72 19.93
CA VAL A 104 -4.20 4.23 19.14
C VAL A 104 -4.53 2.78 19.46
N ASP A 105 -5.79 2.41 19.33
CA ASP A 105 -6.30 1.07 19.65
C ASP A 105 -6.22 0.13 18.44
N GLY A 106 -6.14 0.70 17.22
CA GLY A 106 -5.96 -0.11 16.02
C GLY A 106 -5.49 0.69 14.82
N ILE A 107 -4.69 0.02 13.95
CA ILE A 107 -4.20 0.56 12.68
C ILE A 107 -4.55 -0.43 11.59
N LEU A 108 -5.21 0.05 10.53
CA LEU A 108 -5.46 -0.69 9.30
C LEU A 108 -4.62 -0.09 8.17
N ALA A 109 -4.02 -0.97 7.37
CA ALA A 109 -3.35 -0.62 6.13
C ALA A 109 -3.79 -1.57 5.01
N ASP A 110 -4.34 -1.02 3.92
CA ASP A 110 -4.57 -1.72 2.66
C ASP A 110 -3.53 -1.23 1.65
N LEU A 111 -2.37 -1.92 1.61
CA LEU A 111 -1.20 -1.46 0.86
C LEU A 111 -1.40 -1.57 -0.65
N GLY A 112 -0.51 -0.92 -1.39
CA GLY A 112 -0.53 -0.91 -2.84
C GLY A 112 -1.16 0.36 -3.42
N VAL A 113 -1.73 0.25 -4.60
CA VAL A 113 -2.36 1.36 -5.32
C VAL A 113 -3.86 1.17 -5.38
N SER A 114 -4.58 2.27 -5.22
CA SER A 114 -6.02 2.32 -5.44
C SER A 114 -6.37 1.81 -6.84
N SER A 115 -7.50 1.14 -6.97
CA SER A 115 -8.02 0.72 -8.28
C SER A 115 -8.15 1.88 -9.25
N HIS A 116 -8.45 3.07 -8.74
CA HIS A 116 -8.54 4.31 -9.50
C HIS A 116 -7.23 4.62 -10.25
N HIS A 117 -6.07 4.43 -9.63
CA HIS A 117 -4.77 4.65 -10.29
C HIS A 117 -4.53 3.73 -11.50
N PHE A 118 -5.05 2.49 -11.48
CA PHE A 118 -4.93 1.58 -12.62
C PHE A 118 -5.94 1.88 -13.73
N ASP A 119 -7.05 2.50 -13.40
CA ASP A 119 -8.15 2.79 -14.31
C ASP A 119 -8.01 4.21 -14.92
N ASP A 120 -7.21 5.08 -14.31
CA ASP A 120 -6.86 6.40 -14.84
C ASP A 120 -5.73 6.27 -15.88
N GLU A 121 -6.12 6.42 -17.14
CA GLU A 121 -5.21 6.33 -18.28
C GLU A 121 -4.11 7.42 -18.26
N SER A 122 -4.32 8.53 -17.56
CA SER A 122 -3.36 9.65 -17.54
C SER A 122 -2.17 9.44 -16.58
N ARG A 123 -2.26 8.49 -15.65
CA ARG A 123 -1.33 8.31 -14.53
C ARG A 123 -0.18 7.33 -14.80
N GLY A 124 -0.25 6.52 -15.86
CA GLY A 124 0.82 5.61 -16.29
C GLY A 124 1.09 4.40 -15.40
N PHE A 125 0.20 4.05 -14.47
CA PHE A 125 0.33 2.86 -13.61
C PHE A 125 0.08 1.54 -14.35
N SER A 126 -0.54 1.59 -15.53
CA SER A 126 -0.90 0.43 -16.34
C SER A 126 -0.30 0.54 -17.73
N PHE A 127 0.13 -0.59 -18.29
CA PHE A 127 0.56 -0.70 -19.70
C PHE A 127 -0.57 -1.16 -20.63
N ARG A 128 -1.83 -1.09 -20.18
CA ARG A 128 -3.01 -1.37 -21.02
C ARG A 128 -3.29 -0.26 -22.01
N PHE A 129 -2.86 0.95 -21.68
CA PHE A 129 -3.02 2.16 -22.46
C PHE A 129 -1.66 2.77 -22.72
N ASP A 130 -1.51 3.48 -23.83
CA ASP A 130 -0.31 4.30 -24.08
C ASP A 130 -0.46 5.65 -23.36
N SER A 131 0.14 5.74 -22.22
CA SER A 131 0.00 6.84 -21.27
C SER A 131 1.34 7.51 -20.98
N PRO A 132 1.37 8.76 -20.48
CA PRO A 132 2.57 9.35 -19.90
C PRO A 132 3.15 8.41 -18.82
N LEU A 133 4.45 8.20 -18.82
CA LEU A 133 5.14 7.32 -17.85
C LEU A 133 5.39 8.09 -16.54
N ASP A 134 4.31 8.37 -15.79
CA ASP A 134 4.35 9.15 -14.55
C ASP A 134 4.51 8.28 -13.30
N MET A 135 3.53 7.49 -12.94
CA MET A 135 3.45 6.58 -11.79
C MET A 135 3.52 7.24 -10.39
N ARG A 136 3.43 8.57 -10.27
CA ARG A 136 3.41 9.22 -8.95
C ARG A 136 2.04 9.10 -8.30
N MET A 137 1.98 8.66 -7.05
CA MET A 137 0.77 8.72 -6.24
C MET A 137 0.45 10.16 -5.82
N ASN A 138 1.47 10.92 -5.44
CA ASN A 138 1.38 12.35 -5.21
C ASN A 138 1.85 13.11 -6.46
N ASN A 139 0.91 13.66 -7.23
CA ASN A 139 1.19 14.37 -8.48
C ASN A 139 1.73 15.80 -8.30
N ARG A 140 1.87 16.30 -7.05
CA ARG A 140 2.35 17.67 -6.77
C ARG A 140 3.87 17.83 -6.85
N GLY A 141 4.60 16.73 -6.89
CA GLY A 141 6.07 16.78 -6.94
C GLY A 141 6.71 15.40 -6.99
N GLY A 142 8.02 15.37 -7.00
CA GLY A 142 8.80 14.14 -7.11
C GLY A 142 9.13 13.76 -8.55
N ALA A 143 10.07 12.82 -8.72
CA ALA A 143 10.45 12.27 -9.99
C ALA A 143 9.37 11.32 -10.54
N THR A 144 9.13 11.40 -11.85
CA THR A 144 8.24 10.47 -12.57
C THR A 144 8.96 9.18 -12.92
N ALA A 145 8.22 8.14 -13.32
CA ALA A 145 8.85 6.93 -13.85
C ALA A 145 9.64 7.23 -15.15
N ALA A 146 9.21 8.22 -15.94
CA ALA A 146 10.00 8.70 -17.08
C ALA A 146 11.35 9.29 -16.63
N ASP A 147 11.38 10.07 -15.55
CA ASP A 147 12.63 10.60 -15.01
C ASP A 147 13.54 9.45 -14.56
N VAL A 148 13.01 8.47 -13.84
CA VAL A 148 13.76 7.29 -13.38
C VAL A 148 14.42 6.56 -14.57
N VAL A 149 13.65 6.19 -15.59
CA VAL A 149 14.20 5.42 -16.73
C VAL A 149 15.17 6.24 -17.59
N ASN A 150 15.01 7.55 -17.65
CA ASN A 150 15.86 8.40 -18.49
C ASN A 150 17.12 8.93 -17.77
N THR A 151 17.11 9.04 -16.44
CA THR A 151 18.21 9.71 -15.70
C THR A 151 19.05 8.78 -14.83
N TYR A 152 18.50 7.66 -14.36
CA TYR A 152 19.27 6.73 -13.50
C TYR A 152 20.39 6.06 -14.27
N SER A 153 21.50 5.74 -13.58
CA SER A 153 22.55 4.90 -14.16
C SER A 153 22.03 3.50 -14.50
N GLU A 154 22.69 2.82 -15.43
CA GLU A 154 22.32 1.45 -15.82
C GLU A 154 22.37 0.50 -14.61
N GLU A 155 23.38 0.66 -13.75
CA GLU A 155 23.54 -0.13 -12.53
C GLU A 155 22.36 0.09 -11.58
N ARG A 156 21.98 1.35 -11.33
CA ARG A 156 20.87 1.68 -10.44
C ARG A 156 19.54 1.18 -11.00
N LEU A 157 19.31 1.28 -12.32
CA LEU A 157 18.15 0.67 -12.96
C LEU A 157 18.12 -0.85 -12.75
N ALA A 158 19.27 -1.52 -12.92
CA ALA A 158 19.36 -2.96 -12.71
C ALA A 158 19.05 -3.34 -11.26
N ASP A 159 19.51 -2.55 -10.30
CA ASP A 159 19.28 -2.79 -8.86
C ASP A 159 17.79 -2.65 -8.51
N ILE A 160 17.13 -1.57 -8.89
CA ILE A 160 15.69 -1.41 -8.59
C ILE A 160 14.84 -2.47 -9.29
N ILE A 161 15.15 -2.84 -10.53
CA ILE A 161 14.45 -3.88 -11.28
C ILE A 161 14.66 -5.25 -10.61
N TYR A 162 15.85 -5.52 -10.07
CA TYR A 162 16.12 -6.75 -9.36
C TYR A 162 15.44 -6.78 -7.99
N LEU A 163 15.62 -5.72 -7.20
CA LEU A 163 15.15 -5.65 -5.81
C LEU A 163 13.61 -5.56 -5.73
N TYR A 164 12.99 -4.70 -6.53
CA TYR A 164 11.56 -4.40 -6.45
C TYR A 164 10.72 -5.17 -7.48
N GLY A 165 11.31 -5.52 -8.61
CA GLY A 165 10.65 -6.36 -9.64
C GLY A 165 10.88 -7.85 -9.46
N GLU A 166 11.87 -8.25 -8.64
CA GLU A 166 12.31 -9.65 -8.50
C GLU A 166 12.62 -10.29 -9.87
N LEU A 167 13.15 -9.49 -10.81
CA LEU A 167 13.48 -9.90 -12.18
C LEU A 167 14.96 -10.27 -12.30
N LYS A 168 15.26 -11.56 -12.52
CA LYS A 168 16.63 -12.07 -12.64
C LYS A 168 17.40 -11.47 -13.82
N GLN A 169 16.69 -11.06 -14.89
CA GLN A 169 17.23 -10.43 -16.10
C GLN A 169 17.37 -8.90 -15.98
N SER A 170 17.39 -8.36 -14.78
CA SER A 170 17.41 -6.91 -14.49
C SER A 170 18.50 -6.14 -15.25
N ARG A 171 19.73 -6.69 -15.31
CA ARG A 171 20.84 -6.07 -16.07
C ARG A 171 20.56 -5.96 -17.56
N ARG A 172 19.96 -7.00 -18.17
CA ARG A 172 19.58 -6.98 -19.58
C ARG A 172 18.50 -5.94 -19.85
N ILE A 173 17.52 -5.80 -18.96
CA ILE A 173 16.45 -4.81 -19.06
C ILE A 173 17.02 -3.41 -18.92
N ALA A 174 17.89 -3.16 -17.91
CA ALA A 174 18.54 -1.89 -17.69
C ALA A 174 19.40 -1.46 -18.88
N ALA A 175 20.18 -2.37 -19.47
CA ALA A 175 20.97 -2.11 -20.66
C ALA A 175 20.11 -1.75 -21.88
N ALA A 176 18.96 -2.42 -22.06
CA ALA A 176 18.01 -2.08 -23.13
C ALA A 176 17.46 -0.67 -22.96
N ILE A 177 17.05 -0.29 -21.74
CA ILE A 177 16.57 1.06 -21.41
C ILE A 177 17.70 2.08 -21.63
N ALA A 178 18.90 1.83 -21.10
CA ALA A 178 20.06 2.71 -21.21
C ALA A 178 20.50 2.93 -22.67
N THR A 179 20.32 1.94 -23.53
CA THR A 179 20.61 2.05 -24.96
C THR A 179 19.53 2.87 -25.68
N ALA A 180 18.26 2.52 -25.49
CA ALA A 180 17.14 3.16 -26.19
C ALA A 180 17.03 4.67 -25.88
N ARG A 181 17.21 5.07 -24.61
CA ARG A 181 17.11 6.47 -24.19
C ARG A 181 18.21 7.39 -24.78
N LYS A 182 19.32 6.82 -25.29
CA LYS A 182 20.35 7.60 -25.99
C LYS A 182 19.87 8.11 -27.35
N GLU A 183 18.97 7.37 -28.00
CA GLU A 183 18.38 7.75 -29.26
C GLU A 183 17.18 8.66 -29.08
N ARG A 184 16.29 8.29 -28.14
CA ARG A 184 15.07 9.05 -27.81
C ARG A 184 14.65 8.81 -26.37
N PRO A 185 14.30 9.86 -25.60
CA PRO A 185 13.75 9.71 -24.27
C PRO A 185 12.50 8.81 -24.26
N ILE A 186 12.39 7.95 -23.25
CA ILE A 186 11.23 7.10 -23.02
C ILE A 186 10.24 7.89 -22.17
N THR A 187 9.11 8.26 -22.75
CA THR A 187 8.12 9.15 -22.09
C THR A 187 6.75 8.53 -21.90
N THR A 188 6.50 7.39 -22.58
CA THR A 188 5.20 6.70 -22.48
C THR A 188 5.35 5.24 -22.07
N THR A 189 4.26 4.69 -21.56
CA THR A 189 4.19 3.29 -21.14
C THR A 189 4.46 2.34 -22.28
N GLN A 190 3.92 2.63 -23.49
CA GLN A 190 4.13 1.79 -24.66
C GLN A 190 5.60 1.83 -25.14
N GLN A 191 6.24 3.00 -25.15
CA GLN A 191 7.67 3.11 -25.49
C GLN A 191 8.53 2.27 -24.54
N LEU A 192 8.22 2.25 -23.25
CA LEU A 192 8.92 1.39 -22.30
C LEU A 192 8.70 -0.09 -22.62
N VAL A 193 7.46 -0.50 -22.85
CA VAL A 193 7.11 -1.90 -23.21
C VAL A 193 7.84 -2.34 -24.47
N ASP A 194 7.83 -1.53 -25.53
CA ASP A 194 8.51 -1.83 -26.81
C ASP A 194 10.02 -1.96 -26.61
N THR A 195 10.61 -1.13 -25.76
CA THR A 195 12.03 -1.15 -25.44
C THR A 195 12.45 -2.46 -24.77
N VAL A 196 11.65 -2.94 -23.81
CA VAL A 196 12.04 -4.08 -22.97
C VAL A 196 11.43 -5.42 -23.41
N GLY A 197 10.47 -5.44 -24.33
CA GLY A 197 9.72 -6.63 -24.72
C GLY A 197 10.62 -7.80 -25.13
N ARG A 198 11.71 -7.51 -25.88
CA ARG A 198 12.70 -8.53 -26.27
C ARG A 198 13.54 -9.08 -25.11
N CYS A 199 13.47 -8.49 -23.92
CA CYS A 199 14.14 -8.98 -22.72
C CYS A 199 13.40 -10.13 -22.06
N PHE A 200 12.14 -10.36 -22.42
CA PHE A 200 11.27 -11.35 -21.77
C PHE A 200 10.97 -12.55 -22.68
N PRO A 201 10.86 -13.76 -22.10
CA PRO A 201 10.27 -14.88 -22.81
C PRO A 201 8.79 -14.59 -23.13
N ARG A 202 8.33 -14.91 -24.35
CA ARG A 202 6.95 -14.65 -24.80
C ARG A 202 5.87 -15.15 -23.83
N GLU A 203 6.08 -16.31 -23.23
CA GLU A 203 5.14 -16.93 -22.29
C GLU A 203 5.00 -16.15 -20.96
N ARG A 204 5.98 -15.35 -20.62
CA ARG A 204 6.05 -14.61 -19.34
C ARG A 204 6.06 -13.10 -19.52
N GLU A 205 6.10 -12.61 -20.74
CA GLU A 205 6.27 -11.21 -21.08
C GLU A 205 5.31 -10.32 -20.28
N LYS A 206 4.02 -10.56 -20.35
CA LYS A 206 3.01 -9.77 -19.63
C LYS A 206 3.24 -9.76 -18.11
N LYS A 207 3.59 -10.91 -17.54
CA LYS A 207 3.88 -11.02 -16.09
C LYS A 207 5.15 -10.28 -15.71
N ASP A 208 6.19 -10.38 -16.53
CA ASP A 208 7.48 -9.75 -16.26
C ASP A 208 7.42 -8.23 -16.49
N ILE A 209 6.63 -7.74 -17.47
CA ILE A 209 6.30 -6.33 -17.64
C ILE A 209 5.55 -5.80 -16.40
N THR A 210 4.56 -6.53 -15.88
CA THR A 210 3.87 -6.13 -14.64
C THR A 210 4.85 -5.95 -13.49
N ARG A 211 5.85 -6.81 -13.36
CA ARG A 211 6.89 -6.70 -12.34
C ARG A 211 7.85 -5.53 -12.56
N LEU A 212 8.14 -5.21 -13.81
CA LEU A 212 8.92 -4.02 -14.14
C LEU A 212 8.17 -2.75 -13.73
N PHE A 213 6.88 -2.66 -14.07
CA PHE A 213 6.02 -1.54 -13.68
C PHE A 213 5.92 -1.42 -12.15
N GLN A 214 5.78 -2.55 -11.44
CA GLN A 214 5.86 -2.59 -9.98
C GLN A 214 7.19 -2.01 -9.47
N ALA A 215 8.32 -2.39 -10.05
CA ALA A 215 9.62 -1.90 -9.62
C ALA A 215 9.75 -0.37 -9.77
N LEU A 216 9.33 0.16 -10.92
CA LEU A 216 9.35 1.61 -11.17
C LEU A 216 8.41 2.34 -10.22
N ARG A 217 7.19 1.82 -10.00
CA ARG A 217 6.21 2.41 -9.09
C ARG A 217 6.75 2.48 -7.66
N ILE A 218 7.33 1.39 -7.17
CA ILE A 218 7.93 1.33 -5.84
C ILE A 218 9.04 2.38 -5.69
N GLU A 219 9.91 2.51 -6.69
CA GLU A 219 11.00 3.50 -6.67
C GLU A 219 10.46 4.92 -6.69
N VAL A 220 9.55 5.24 -7.62
CA VAL A 220 8.96 6.58 -7.78
C VAL A 220 8.27 7.07 -6.51
N ASN A 221 7.58 6.17 -5.80
CA ASN A 221 6.78 6.51 -4.63
C ASN A 221 7.50 6.22 -3.31
N HIS A 222 8.73 5.69 -3.34
CA HIS A 222 9.49 5.27 -2.15
C HIS A 222 8.66 4.36 -1.22
N GLU A 223 7.91 3.42 -1.84
CA GLU A 223 6.89 2.64 -1.12
C GLU A 223 7.49 1.79 0.00
N MET A 224 8.65 1.19 -0.23
CA MET A 224 9.30 0.33 0.77
C MET A 224 9.83 1.12 1.96
N ASP A 225 10.38 2.31 1.74
CA ASP A 225 10.86 3.20 2.81
C ASP A 225 9.67 3.72 3.62
N ALA A 226 8.61 4.18 2.94
CA ALA A 226 7.40 4.65 3.59
C ALA A 226 6.74 3.54 4.44
N LEU A 227 6.70 2.31 3.91
CA LEU A 227 6.18 1.15 4.64
C LEU A 227 7.02 0.84 5.88
N ALA A 228 8.35 0.85 5.77
CA ALA A 228 9.24 0.59 6.90
C ALA A 228 9.05 1.63 8.02
N GLU A 229 8.97 2.91 7.66
CA GLU A 229 8.74 4.00 8.60
C GLU A 229 7.35 3.91 9.25
N MET A 230 6.30 3.59 8.49
CA MET A 230 4.95 3.42 9.01
C MET A 230 4.87 2.24 9.99
N LEU A 231 5.43 1.09 9.62
CA LEU A 231 5.42 -0.10 10.47
C LEU A 231 6.19 0.12 11.78
N THR A 232 7.31 0.84 11.71
CA THR A 232 8.08 1.23 12.90
C THR A 232 7.26 2.17 13.78
N ALA A 233 6.66 3.20 13.17
CA ALA A 233 5.78 4.14 13.86
C ALA A 233 4.56 3.45 14.48
N ALA A 234 3.97 2.46 13.80
CA ALA A 234 2.86 1.68 14.33
C ALA A 234 3.20 0.99 15.66
N GLY A 235 4.43 0.43 15.77
CA GLY A 235 4.92 -0.16 17.02
C GLY A 235 5.04 0.84 18.18
N GLU A 236 5.22 2.12 17.87
CA GLU A 236 5.37 3.16 18.88
C GLU A 236 4.04 3.81 19.30
N VAL A 237 3.07 3.91 18.36
CA VAL A 237 1.78 4.57 18.63
C VAL A 237 0.67 3.60 19.03
N LEU A 238 0.79 2.31 18.76
CA LEU A 238 -0.19 1.33 19.23
C LEU A 238 -0.10 1.17 20.74
N LYS A 239 -1.24 1.24 21.40
CA LYS A 239 -1.36 0.86 22.82
C LYS A 239 -1.12 -0.64 23.00
N PRO A 240 -0.70 -1.10 24.17
CA PRO A 240 -0.79 -2.52 24.54
C PRO A 240 -2.22 -3.04 24.33
N GLY A 241 -2.35 -4.21 23.68
CA GLY A 241 -3.64 -4.76 23.25
C GLY A 241 -4.18 -4.20 21.93
N GLY A 242 -3.60 -3.11 21.43
CA GLY A 242 -3.95 -2.52 20.14
C GLY A 242 -3.59 -3.43 18.96
N ARG A 243 -4.33 -3.32 17.86
CA ARG A 243 -4.23 -4.22 16.71
C ARG A 243 -3.63 -3.54 15.49
N LEU A 244 -2.71 -4.26 14.82
CA LEU A 244 -2.18 -3.92 13.50
C LEU A 244 -2.75 -4.89 12.48
N SER A 245 -3.55 -4.38 11.53
CA SER A 245 -4.21 -5.14 10.47
C SER A 245 -3.70 -4.66 9.12
N VAL A 246 -2.95 -5.49 8.39
CA VAL A 246 -2.26 -5.08 7.16
C VAL A 246 -2.54 -6.03 6.01
N ILE A 247 -3.07 -5.49 4.91
CA ILE A 247 -3.26 -6.17 3.63
C ILE A 247 -2.08 -5.83 2.73
N THR A 248 -1.48 -6.83 2.10
CA THR A 248 -0.33 -6.72 1.20
C THR A 248 -0.65 -7.40 -0.14
N TYR A 249 -0.04 -6.94 -1.24
CA TYR A 249 -0.31 -7.47 -2.58
C TYR A 249 0.92 -8.08 -3.26
N HIS A 250 2.11 -7.86 -2.75
CA HIS A 250 3.34 -8.47 -3.28
C HIS A 250 4.28 -8.97 -2.17
N SER A 251 5.26 -9.77 -2.60
CA SER A 251 6.19 -10.49 -1.72
C SER A 251 7.02 -9.57 -0.81
N LEU A 252 7.40 -8.39 -1.28
CA LEU A 252 8.24 -7.47 -0.53
C LEU A 252 7.48 -6.88 0.66
N GLU A 253 6.25 -6.38 0.43
CA GLU A 253 5.37 -5.91 1.50
C GLU A 253 5.10 -7.02 2.52
N ASP A 254 4.65 -8.20 2.05
CA ASP A 254 4.31 -9.33 2.93
C ASP A 254 5.49 -9.77 3.79
N ARG A 255 6.71 -9.73 3.23
CA ARG A 255 7.94 -10.05 3.96
C ARG A 255 8.20 -9.05 5.08
N MET A 256 8.11 -7.74 4.79
CA MET A 256 8.35 -6.69 5.75
C MET A 256 7.33 -6.70 6.89
N VAL A 257 6.03 -6.81 6.55
CA VAL A 257 4.94 -6.94 7.54
C VAL A 257 5.09 -8.19 8.39
N LYS A 258 5.39 -9.34 7.77
CA LYS A 258 5.67 -10.58 8.52
C LYS A 258 6.86 -10.43 9.47
N ASN A 259 7.92 -9.76 9.03
CA ASN A 259 9.12 -9.57 9.83
C ASN A 259 8.81 -8.74 11.07
N ILE A 260 8.23 -7.54 10.91
CA ILE A 260 7.95 -6.68 12.06
C ILE A 260 7.00 -7.33 13.06
N MET A 261 5.96 -8.03 12.59
CA MET A 261 5.01 -8.72 13.46
C MET A 261 5.63 -9.92 14.19
N LYS A 262 6.73 -10.51 13.66
CA LYS A 262 7.40 -11.65 14.28
C LYS A 262 8.59 -11.26 15.16
N THR A 263 9.31 -10.22 14.79
CA THR A 263 10.61 -9.89 15.39
C THR A 263 10.71 -8.46 15.89
N GLY A 264 9.67 -7.64 15.69
CA GLY A 264 9.66 -6.23 16.09
C GLY A 264 10.48 -5.31 15.19
N ASN A 265 11.04 -5.81 14.08
CA ASN A 265 11.80 -5.00 13.12
C ASN A 265 11.54 -5.47 11.68
N VAL A 266 11.68 -4.56 10.72
CA VAL A 266 11.39 -4.79 9.31
C VAL A 266 12.40 -5.71 8.62
N GLU A 267 13.62 -5.82 9.14
CA GLU A 267 14.68 -6.68 8.64
C GLU A 267 14.46 -8.16 9.01
N GLY A 268 13.65 -8.43 10.02
CA GLY A 268 13.39 -9.78 10.51
C GLY A 268 14.53 -10.32 11.39
N ARG A 269 15.34 -9.44 11.97
CA ARG A 269 16.40 -9.84 12.91
C ARG A 269 15.79 -10.24 14.24
N GLN A 270 16.09 -11.45 14.70
CA GLN A 270 15.64 -11.91 16.00
C GLN A 270 16.53 -11.34 17.11
N HIS A 271 15.92 -10.65 18.07
CA HIS A 271 16.56 -10.28 19.32
C HIS A 271 16.27 -11.37 20.34
N GLN A 272 17.31 -12.03 20.83
CA GLN A 272 17.23 -13.02 21.88
C GLN A 272 17.78 -12.41 23.18
N ASP A 273 17.09 -12.66 24.28
CA ASP A 273 17.62 -12.37 25.60
C ASP A 273 18.76 -13.33 25.97
N PHE A 274 19.37 -13.12 27.12
CA PHE A 274 20.46 -13.97 27.63
C PHE A 274 20.04 -15.45 27.77
N TYR A 275 18.74 -15.72 27.90
CA TYR A 275 18.17 -17.07 28.02
C TYR A 275 17.69 -17.66 26.68
N GLY A 276 17.96 -16.97 25.58
CA GLY A 276 17.55 -17.42 24.23
C GLY A 276 16.07 -17.19 23.91
N ARG A 277 15.33 -16.44 24.74
CA ARG A 277 13.93 -16.10 24.47
C ARG A 277 13.87 -15.00 23.42
N ILE A 278 13.04 -15.21 22.40
CA ILE A 278 12.80 -14.21 21.36
C ILE A 278 11.76 -13.24 21.90
N SER A 279 12.15 -11.98 22.04
CA SER A 279 11.24 -10.89 22.37
C SER A 279 10.64 -10.33 21.07
N SER A 280 9.33 -10.22 21.02
CA SER A 280 8.61 -9.51 19.95
C SER A 280 7.57 -8.59 20.58
N PRO A 281 7.49 -7.33 20.15
CA PRO A 281 6.47 -6.41 20.64
C PRO A 281 5.06 -6.76 20.13
N TYR A 282 4.93 -7.84 19.37
CA TYR A 282 3.68 -8.26 18.78
C TYR A 282 3.38 -9.73 19.04
N ARG A 283 2.12 -10.03 19.29
CA ARG A 283 1.53 -11.37 19.26
C ARG A 283 0.72 -11.54 17.98
N LEU A 284 1.10 -12.50 17.14
CA LEU A 284 0.31 -12.82 15.93
C LEU A 284 -1.07 -13.36 16.32
N ILE A 285 -2.14 -12.84 15.70
CA ILE A 285 -3.50 -13.37 15.90
C ILE A 285 -3.63 -14.70 15.19
N GLN A 286 -2.98 -14.83 14.03
CA GLN A 286 -2.84 -16.12 13.34
C GLN A 286 -1.53 -16.20 12.57
N ASN A 287 -0.95 -17.42 12.52
CA ASN A 287 0.36 -17.62 11.91
C ASN A 287 0.35 -17.50 10.37
N LYS A 288 -0.74 -17.93 9.74
CA LYS A 288 -0.92 -17.86 8.29
C LYS A 288 -1.69 -16.60 7.93
N PRO A 289 -1.36 -15.94 6.81
CA PRO A 289 -2.16 -14.82 6.35
C PRO A 289 -3.56 -15.28 5.94
N ILE A 290 -4.55 -14.43 6.14
CA ILE A 290 -5.88 -14.58 5.55
C ILE A 290 -5.76 -14.19 4.08
N THR A 291 -6.37 -14.99 3.20
CA THR A 291 -6.42 -14.73 1.75
C THR A 291 -7.86 -14.63 1.30
N PRO A 292 -8.14 -13.86 0.23
CA PRO A 292 -9.48 -13.74 -0.31
C PRO A 292 -10.06 -15.11 -0.70
N THR A 293 -11.36 -15.26 -0.51
CA THR A 293 -12.10 -16.44 -0.93
C THR A 293 -12.17 -16.54 -2.46
N THR A 294 -12.49 -17.72 -2.98
CA THR A 294 -12.68 -17.90 -4.45
C THR A 294 -13.80 -16.99 -4.96
N ALA A 295 -14.86 -16.78 -4.18
CA ALA A 295 -15.94 -15.87 -4.53
C ALA A 295 -15.45 -14.42 -4.64
N GLU A 296 -14.72 -13.93 -3.64
CA GLU A 296 -14.13 -12.59 -3.65
C GLU A 296 -13.16 -12.39 -4.83
N GLN A 297 -12.34 -13.41 -5.15
CA GLN A 297 -11.43 -13.34 -6.30
C GLN A 297 -12.16 -13.31 -7.65
N HIS A 298 -13.37 -13.86 -7.71
CA HIS A 298 -14.23 -13.81 -8.89
C HIS A 298 -14.85 -12.41 -9.07
N GLU A 299 -15.35 -11.84 -7.97
CA GLU A 299 -15.95 -10.50 -7.97
C GLU A 299 -14.88 -9.40 -8.12
N ASN A 300 -13.75 -9.57 -7.47
CA ASN A 300 -12.61 -8.65 -7.52
C ASN A 300 -11.30 -9.39 -7.89
N PRO A 301 -10.98 -9.55 -9.18
CA PRO A 301 -9.75 -10.24 -9.62
C PRO A 301 -8.45 -9.62 -9.10
N ARG A 302 -8.46 -8.33 -8.69
CA ARG A 302 -7.31 -7.63 -8.11
C ARG A 302 -6.98 -8.14 -6.70
N SER A 303 -7.95 -8.75 -6.00
CA SER A 303 -7.74 -9.34 -4.67
C SER A 303 -6.87 -10.59 -4.68
N ARG A 304 -6.68 -11.25 -5.84
CA ARG A 304 -6.05 -12.58 -5.95
C ARG A 304 -4.71 -12.73 -5.23
N SER A 305 -3.90 -11.67 -5.19
CA SER A 305 -2.59 -11.68 -4.53
C SER A 305 -2.62 -11.15 -3.09
N ALA A 306 -3.77 -10.69 -2.61
CA ALA A 306 -3.91 -10.10 -1.30
C ALA A 306 -3.65 -11.08 -0.17
N LYS A 307 -2.98 -10.59 0.87
CA LYS A 307 -2.69 -11.32 2.11
C LYS A 307 -2.89 -10.39 3.29
N LEU A 308 -3.82 -10.73 4.15
CA LEU A 308 -4.05 -9.99 5.38
C LEU A 308 -3.26 -10.64 6.54
N ARG A 309 -2.51 -9.82 7.27
CA ARG A 309 -1.86 -10.20 8.52
C ARG A 309 -2.36 -9.32 9.65
N ILE A 310 -2.58 -9.94 10.81
CA ILE A 310 -3.09 -9.28 12.01
C ILE A 310 -2.19 -9.65 13.19
N ALA A 311 -1.76 -8.63 13.92
CA ALA A 311 -1.01 -8.80 15.16
C ALA A 311 -1.51 -7.84 16.24
N GLU A 312 -1.32 -8.22 17.48
CA GLU A 312 -1.66 -7.43 18.66
C GLU A 312 -0.39 -6.94 19.33
N ARG A 313 -0.36 -5.67 19.68
CA ARG A 313 0.73 -5.07 20.46
C ARG A 313 0.74 -5.68 21.86
N THR A 314 1.89 -6.20 22.29
CA THR A 314 2.08 -6.72 23.66
C THR A 314 2.67 -5.65 24.57
N ASP A 315 2.61 -5.90 25.90
CA ASP A 315 3.26 -5.05 26.90
C ASP A 315 4.78 -5.27 26.96
N ASP A 316 5.28 -6.33 26.35
CA ASP A 316 6.70 -6.69 26.36
C ASP A 316 7.51 -5.66 25.55
N LYS A 317 8.43 -4.98 26.20
CA LYS A 317 9.42 -4.07 25.62
C LYS A 317 10.68 -4.80 25.23
#